data_1ced9023a6a0291d71ea62baa9de4e2a
#
_entry.id   1ced9023a6a0291d71ea62baa9de4e2a
#
_cell.length_a   1.000
_cell.length_b   1.000
_cell.length_c   1.000
_cell.angle_alpha   90.00
_cell.angle_beta   90.00
_cell.angle_gamma   90.00
#
_symmetry.space_group_name_H-M   'P 1'
#
loop_
_entity.id
_entity.type
_entity.pdbx_description
1 polymer ?
#
loop_
_entity_poly.entity_id
_entity_poly.type
_entity_poly.pdbx_seq_one_letter_code
_entity_poly.pdbx_strand_id
1 'polypeptide(L)'
;MPVPSIVPASLRLFLINEDYKEKGNPDLKHTVADNLDLRYEFFPKSSEQFMVGMFYKKLKNPIEYGLLNEGQDTYYKPMNFGNATNLGVEVDVMKYFNWFGIKANYTYTHSSITTEKRIMDGNDVKACTQTRPLFGQAAHVANLSLLFKSTKYGWEGQIAGSYTGKRLSDISNWYDDDIWEDGYMQLDASVEKSFKNGISLFAKASNLLDTPLIRFIQSGPRTENVNSERNNGNVIERKEWHGQSFMLGIRYKL
;
A
#
# COMPACT_ATOMS: atom_id res chain seq x y z
N MET A 1 35.16 -0.26 -0.24
CA MET A 1 35.32 1.18 -0.46
C MET A 1 34.04 1.84 0.04
N PRO A 2 34.09 2.81 0.95
CA PRO A 2 32.89 3.49 1.40
C PRO A 2 32.39 4.43 0.29
N VAL A 3 31.10 4.32 -0.04
CA VAL A 3 30.42 5.25 -0.94
C VAL A 3 30.29 6.59 -0.20
N PRO A 4 30.75 7.71 -0.74
CA PRO A 4 30.62 9.00 -0.08
C PRO A 4 29.16 9.41 -0.01
N SER A 5 28.65 9.62 1.20
CA SER A 5 27.36 10.24 1.44
C SER A 5 27.46 11.72 1.16
N ILE A 6 27.14 12.12 -0.07
CA ILE A 6 26.99 13.55 -0.40
C ILE A 6 25.52 13.89 -0.28
N VAL A 7 25.07 14.22 0.91
CA VAL A 7 23.90 15.05 1.11
C VAL A 7 24.39 16.26 1.92
N PRO A 8 24.42 17.47 1.32
CA PRO A 8 24.84 18.65 2.07
C PRO A 8 23.82 18.91 3.18
N ALA A 9 24.31 19.08 4.40
CA ALA A 9 23.56 19.30 5.64
C ALA A 9 22.72 20.60 5.66
N SER A 10 22.60 21.32 4.55
CA SER A 10 21.94 22.62 4.47
C SER A 10 20.74 22.71 3.54
N LEU A 11 20.32 21.65 2.87
CA LEU A 11 19.14 21.70 2.03
C LEU A 11 17.87 21.50 2.89
N ARG A 12 17.37 22.59 3.47
CA ARG A 12 16.01 22.67 3.99
C ARG A 12 15.07 22.83 2.78
N LEU A 13 14.74 21.73 2.12
CA LEU A 13 13.68 21.74 1.14
C LEU A 13 12.35 21.76 1.89
N PHE A 14 11.70 22.92 1.92
CA PHE A 14 10.31 23.03 2.34
C PHE A 14 9.43 22.74 1.11
N LEU A 15 9.06 21.50 0.92
CA LEU A 15 7.92 21.18 0.08
C LEU A 15 6.68 21.48 0.93
N ILE A 16 5.93 22.48 0.56
CA ILE A 16 4.61 22.78 1.14
C ILE A 16 3.65 21.76 0.50
N ASN A 17 3.50 20.61 1.14
CA ASN A 17 2.26 19.85 0.99
C ASN A 17 1.22 20.60 1.85
N GLU A 18 0.00 20.75 1.37
CA GLU A 18 -0.99 21.66 1.98
C GLU A 18 -1.28 21.38 3.47
N ASP A 19 -0.88 20.20 3.98
CA ASP A 19 -1.17 19.77 5.34
C ASP A 19 0.02 19.76 6.32
N TYR A 20 1.26 19.45 5.87
CA TYR A 20 2.42 19.32 6.75
C TYR A 20 3.72 19.82 6.12
N LYS A 21 4.60 20.42 6.95
CA LYS A 21 5.95 20.82 6.55
C LYS A 21 6.86 19.57 6.54
N GLU A 22 7.63 19.36 5.47
CA GLU A 22 8.66 18.33 5.46
C GLU A 22 9.99 18.83 6.03
N LYS A 23 10.62 18.00 6.86
CA LYS A 23 11.90 18.31 7.50
C LYS A 23 12.88 17.15 7.29
N GLY A 24 14.05 17.43 6.72
CA GLY A 24 15.12 16.43 6.61
C GLY A 24 15.69 16.02 7.97
N ASN A 25 16.30 14.83 8.03
CA ASN A 25 16.96 14.32 9.24
C ASN A 25 18.41 13.93 8.93
N PRO A 26 19.41 14.75 9.33
CA PRO A 26 20.81 14.45 9.10
C PRO A 26 21.35 13.29 9.97
N ASP A 27 20.64 12.92 11.03
CA ASP A 27 21.07 11.88 11.99
C ASP A 27 20.58 10.48 11.61
N LEU A 28 20.01 10.30 10.40
CA LEU A 28 19.55 9.01 9.94
C LEU A 28 20.67 7.99 9.84
N LYS A 29 20.40 6.81 10.42
CA LYS A 29 21.23 5.62 10.26
C LYS A 29 20.68 4.81 9.07
N HIS A 30 21.59 4.18 8.31
CA HIS A 30 21.19 3.29 7.24
C HIS A 30 20.45 2.05 7.79
N THR A 31 19.45 1.61 7.05
CA THR A 31 18.75 0.35 7.34
C THR A 31 19.62 -0.84 6.94
N VAL A 32 19.71 -1.85 7.82
CA VAL A 32 20.31 -3.15 7.51
C VAL A 32 19.22 -4.21 7.55
N ALA A 33 19.19 -5.06 6.52
CA ALA A 33 18.20 -6.13 6.41
C ALA A 33 18.90 -7.49 6.27
N ASP A 34 18.54 -8.44 7.15
CA ASP A 34 18.83 -9.85 6.98
C ASP A 34 17.57 -10.53 6.42
N ASN A 35 17.67 -11.13 5.22
CA ASN A 35 16.55 -11.74 4.52
C ASN A 35 16.75 -13.25 4.38
N LEU A 36 15.67 -14.00 4.59
CA LEU A 36 15.58 -15.42 4.28
C LEU A 36 14.30 -15.63 3.44
N ASP A 37 14.49 -16.14 2.22
CA ASP A 37 13.39 -16.40 1.28
C ASP A 37 13.42 -17.87 0.85
N LEU A 38 12.26 -18.51 0.83
CA LEU A 38 12.05 -19.85 0.29
C LEU A 38 10.92 -19.79 -0.73
N ARG A 39 11.16 -20.30 -1.96
CA ARG A 39 10.17 -20.29 -3.03
C ARG A 39 10.11 -21.63 -3.73
N TYR A 40 8.88 -22.07 -3.99
CA TYR A 40 8.58 -23.19 -4.88
C TYR A 40 7.90 -22.66 -6.14
N GLU A 41 8.37 -23.07 -7.28
CA GLU A 41 7.85 -22.66 -8.59
C GLU A 41 7.53 -23.91 -9.43
N PHE A 42 6.36 -23.92 -10.04
CA PHE A 42 5.91 -24.99 -10.92
C PHE A 42 5.30 -24.41 -12.19
N PHE A 43 5.82 -24.81 -13.33
CA PHE A 43 5.43 -24.34 -14.66
C PHE A 43 4.92 -25.53 -15.50
N PRO A 44 3.63 -25.89 -15.40
CA PRO A 44 3.08 -27.02 -16.17
C PRO A 44 3.09 -26.79 -17.68
N LYS A 45 2.99 -25.53 -18.12
CA LYS A 45 3.13 -25.07 -19.51
C LYS A 45 3.80 -23.70 -19.56
N SER A 46 4.26 -23.28 -20.74
CA SER A 46 4.96 -22.00 -20.92
C SER A 46 4.16 -20.76 -20.50
N SER A 47 2.83 -20.86 -20.47
CA SER A 47 1.90 -19.79 -20.08
C SER A 47 1.17 -20.05 -18.76
N GLU A 48 1.52 -21.10 -18.05
CA GLU A 48 0.90 -21.47 -16.77
C GLU A 48 1.95 -21.52 -15.68
N GLN A 49 1.62 -20.99 -14.51
CA GLN A 49 2.52 -21.01 -13.38
C GLN A 49 1.74 -21.17 -12.06
N PHE A 50 2.41 -21.79 -11.10
CA PHE A 50 2.02 -21.83 -9.72
C PHE A 50 3.27 -21.58 -8.88
N MET A 51 3.24 -20.55 -8.05
CA MET A 51 4.34 -20.19 -7.17
C MET A 51 3.83 -20.03 -5.75
N VAL A 52 4.61 -20.53 -4.79
CA VAL A 52 4.42 -20.27 -3.36
C VAL A 52 5.75 -19.85 -2.78
N GLY A 53 5.77 -18.74 -2.11
CA GLY A 53 6.94 -18.19 -1.42
C GLY A 53 6.68 -17.94 0.04
N MET A 54 7.71 -18.05 0.85
CA MET A 54 7.72 -17.62 2.25
C MET A 54 8.94 -16.72 2.43
N PHE A 55 8.79 -15.66 3.19
CA PHE A 55 9.90 -14.78 3.50
C PHE A 55 9.93 -14.41 4.98
N TYR A 56 11.14 -14.17 5.47
CA TYR A 56 11.41 -13.62 6.79
C TYR A 56 12.50 -12.56 6.67
N LYS A 57 12.24 -11.36 7.19
CA LYS A 57 13.17 -10.24 7.16
C LYS A 57 13.33 -9.68 8.56
N LYS A 58 14.58 -9.51 8.98
CA LYS A 58 14.96 -8.80 10.20
C LYS A 58 15.59 -7.48 9.82
N LEU A 59 14.99 -6.39 10.26
CA LEU A 59 15.40 -5.03 9.91
C LEU A 59 16.00 -4.35 11.12
N LYS A 60 17.20 -3.78 10.95
CA LYS A 60 17.83 -2.88 11.92
C LYS A 60 17.72 -1.46 11.41
N ASN A 61 17.28 -0.55 12.28
CA ASN A 61 17.11 0.87 11.98
C ASN A 61 16.26 1.13 10.70
N PRO A 62 15.09 0.50 10.48
CA PRO A 62 14.25 0.88 9.36
C PRO A 62 13.94 2.37 9.40
N ILE A 63 13.91 3.00 8.23
CA ILE A 63 13.58 4.42 8.08
C ILE A 63 12.11 4.50 7.72
N GLU A 64 11.34 5.17 8.55
CA GLU A 64 9.93 5.44 8.33
C GLU A 64 9.65 6.93 8.56
N TYR A 65 8.57 7.43 7.95
CA TYR A 65 8.16 8.81 8.13
C TYR A 65 7.23 8.95 9.33
N GLY A 66 7.53 9.91 10.19
CA GLY A 66 6.71 10.22 11.36
C GLY A 66 6.26 11.67 11.37
N LEU A 67 5.06 11.92 11.91
CA LEU A 67 4.53 13.22 12.23
C LEU A 67 5.05 13.66 13.59
N LEU A 68 5.80 14.74 13.62
CA LEU A 68 6.41 15.28 14.82
C LEU A 68 5.87 16.68 15.10
N ASN A 69 5.42 16.91 16.32
CA ASN A 69 5.05 18.22 16.81
C ASN A 69 6.25 18.89 17.48
N GLU A 70 6.71 20.00 16.92
CA GLU A 70 7.75 20.86 17.49
C GLU A 70 7.16 22.25 17.72
N GLY A 71 6.80 22.57 18.97
CA GLY A 71 6.08 23.80 19.30
C GLY A 71 4.65 23.80 18.73
N GLN A 72 4.35 24.78 17.87
CA GLN A 72 3.06 24.88 17.17
C GLN A 72 3.06 24.28 15.77
N ASP A 73 4.21 23.83 15.28
CA ASP A 73 4.36 23.27 13.93
C ASP A 73 4.36 21.74 13.96
N THR A 74 3.71 21.13 12.98
CA THR A 74 3.77 19.69 12.70
C THR A 74 4.65 19.45 11.48
N TYR A 75 5.61 18.55 11.62
CA TYR A 75 6.56 18.19 10.58
C TYR A 75 6.43 16.72 10.21
N TYR A 76 6.51 16.44 8.92
CA TYR A 76 6.72 15.11 8.37
C TYR A 76 8.22 14.88 8.22
N LYS A 77 8.76 13.89 8.94
CA LYS A 77 10.22 13.70 9.07
C LYS A 77 10.58 12.21 8.98
N PRO A 78 11.60 11.83 8.17
CA PRO A 78 12.13 10.47 8.18
C PRO A 78 12.91 10.21 9.47
N MET A 79 12.66 9.04 10.09
CA MET A 79 13.27 8.64 11.38
C MET A 79 13.58 7.15 11.41
N ASN A 80 14.54 6.76 12.26
CA ASN A 80 14.76 5.37 12.62
C ASN A 80 13.99 5.06 13.90
N PHE A 81 12.96 4.21 13.81
CA PHE A 81 12.08 3.89 14.95
C PHE A 81 12.48 2.62 15.75
N GLY A 82 13.64 2.04 15.49
CA GLY A 82 14.10 0.85 16.20
C GLY A 82 14.38 -0.34 15.28
N ASN A 83 14.11 -1.55 15.74
CA ASN A 83 14.27 -2.77 14.97
C ASN A 83 12.91 -3.38 14.64
N ALA A 84 12.80 -3.99 13.47
CA ALA A 84 11.56 -4.58 13.01
C ALA A 84 11.75 -6.01 12.51
N THR A 85 10.66 -6.75 12.48
CA THR A 85 10.54 -8.03 11.79
C THR A 85 9.44 -7.96 10.76
N ASN A 86 9.60 -8.69 9.67
CA ASN A 86 8.61 -8.78 8.60
C ASN A 86 8.65 -10.20 8.04
N LEU A 87 7.52 -10.90 8.08
CA LEU A 87 7.40 -12.26 7.57
C LEU A 87 6.10 -12.40 6.79
N GLY A 88 6.08 -13.31 5.82
CA GLY A 88 4.88 -13.50 5.03
C GLY A 88 4.93 -14.70 4.10
N VAL A 89 3.80 -14.87 3.41
CA VAL A 89 3.58 -15.91 2.41
C VAL A 89 3.04 -15.24 1.16
N GLU A 90 3.55 -15.66 0.02
CA GLU A 90 3.13 -15.21 -1.31
C GLU A 90 2.65 -16.40 -2.13
N VAL A 91 1.54 -16.23 -2.83
CA VAL A 91 1.02 -17.21 -3.79
C VAL A 91 0.75 -16.50 -5.10
N ASP A 92 1.20 -17.06 -6.20
CA ASP A 92 0.90 -16.61 -7.56
C ASP A 92 0.42 -17.77 -8.40
N VAL A 93 -0.69 -17.58 -9.12
CA VAL A 93 -1.31 -18.59 -9.96
C VAL A 93 -1.68 -17.98 -11.30
N MET A 94 -1.27 -18.63 -12.39
CA MET A 94 -1.74 -18.33 -13.73
C MET A 94 -2.11 -19.63 -14.43
N LYS A 95 -3.36 -19.73 -14.86
CA LYS A 95 -3.92 -20.92 -15.49
C LYS A 95 -4.83 -20.55 -16.65
N TYR A 96 -4.68 -21.24 -17.78
CA TYR A 96 -5.53 -21.08 -18.96
C TYR A 96 -6.36 -22.34 -19.23
N PHE A 97 -7.62 -22.10 -19.61
CA PHE A 97 -8.60 -23.11 -19.99
C PHE A 97 -9.17 -22.73 -21.37
N ASN A 98 -8.57 -23.21 -22.44
CA ASN A 98 -8.96 -22.87 -23.82
C ASN A 98 -9.07 -21.36 -24.10
N TRP A 99 -10.27 -20.80 -23.97
CA TRP A 99 -10.58 -19.39 -24.23
C TRP A 99 -10.65 -18.54 -22.95
N PHE A 100 -10.48 -19.15 -21.79
CA PHE A 100 -10.58 -18.51 -20.47
C PHE A 100 -9.27 -18.66 -19.70
N GLY A 101 -8.90 -17.66 -18.94
CA GLY A 101 -7.73 -17.68 -18.07
C GLY A 101 -7.99 -17.03 -16.72
N ILE A 102 -7.28 -17.49 -15.72
CA ILE A 102 -7.26 -16.91 -14.37
C ILE A 102 -5.82 -16.54 -14.06
N LYS A 103 -5.63 -15.31 -13.59
CA LYS A 103 -4.38 -14.87 -12.97
C LYS A 103 -4.72 -14.34 -11.59
N ALA A 104 -4.09 -14.90 -10.55
CA ALA A 104 -4.33 -14.47 -9.17
C ALA A 104 -3.00 -14.42 -8.43
N ASN A 105 -2.82 -13.40 -7.61
CA ASN A 105 -1.76 -13.38 -6.61
C ASN A 105 -2.32 -12.92 -5.26
N TYR A 106 -1.72 -13.43 -4.20
CA TYR A 106 -2.07 -13.08 -2.84
C TYR A 106 -0.81 -13.06 -1.99
N THR A 107 -0.66 -12.01 -1.21
CA THR A 107 0.40 -11.86 -0.24
C THR A 107 -0.20 -11.63 1.14
N TYR A 108 0.20 -12.46 2.09
CA TYR A 108 0.01 -12.20 3.51
C TYR A 108 1.32 -11.76 4.12
N THR A 109 1.29 -10.66 4.87
CA THR A 109 2.47 -10.10 5.52
C THR A 109 2.15 -9.74 6.96
N HIS A 110 2.97 -10.21 7.89
CA HIS A 110 2.96 -9.78 9.27
C HIS A 110 4.26 -9.05 9.57
N SER A 111 4.15 -7.78 9.92
CA SER A 111 5.28 -6.96 10.35
C SER A 111 5.08 -6.46 11.77
N SER A 112 6.18 -6.25 12.48
CA SER A 112 6.17 -5.79 13.85
C SER A 112 7.38 -4.91 14.13
N ILE A 113 7.11 -3.72 14.64
CA ILE A 113 8.10 -2.77 15.15
C ILE A 113 7.58 -2.17 16.46
N THR A 114 8.45 -2.09 17.47
CA THR A 114 8.12 -1.41 18.73
C THR A 114 8.81 -0.05 18.75
N THR A 115 8.02 1.00 18.92
CA THR A 115 8.47 2.40 18.89
C THR A 115 8.18 3.09 20.20
N GLU A 116 9.02 4.07 20.55
CA GLU A 116 8.75 4.99 21.67
C GLU A 116 7.65 5.97 21.28
N LYS A 117 6.72 6.18 22.17
CA LYS A 117 5.57 7.09 22.05
C LYS A 117 5.43 7.93 23.30
N ARG A 118 4.55 8.91 23.23
CA ARG A 118 4.16 9.74 24.36
C ARG A 118 2.71 9.47 24.72
N ILE A 119 2.39 9.50 26.00
CA ILE A 119 1.02 9.36 26.48
C ILE A 119 0.76 10.45 27.55
N MET A 120 -0.44 11.00 27.55
CA MET A 120 -0.88 11.87 28.66
C MET A 120 -1.34 10.99 29.81
N ASP A 121 -0.86 11.27 31.01
CA ASP A 121 -1.33 10.69 32.25
C ASP A 121 -1.72 11.83 33.22
N GLY A 122 -3.02 12.14 33.25
CA GLY A 122 -3.49 13.40 33.84
C GLY A 122 -2.96 14.62 33.07
N ASN A 123 -2.19 15.47 33.76
CA ASN A 123 -1.57 16.66 33.17
C ASN A 123 -0.11 16.44 32.73
N ASP A 124 0.45 15.23 32.95
CA ASP A 124 1.84 14.93 32.66
C ASP A 124 1.99 14.15 31.37
N VAL A 125 3.09 14.40 30.64
CA VAL A 125 3.48 13.62 29.46
C VAL A 125 4.46 12.54 29.89
N LYS A 126 4.10 11.26 29.67
CA LYS A 126 4.96 10.10 29.96
C LYS A 126 5.41 9.42 28.68
N ALA A 127 6.63 8.85 28.72
CA ALA A 127 7.10 7.96 27.66
C ALA A 127 6.45 6.58 27.83
N CYS A 128 6.07 5.99 26.72
CA CYS A 128 5.58 4.61 26.63
C CYS A 128 6.09 3.97 25.34
N THR A 129 5.78 2.69 25.13
CA THR A 129 6.10 1.99 23.89
C THR A 129 4.83 1.47 23.23
N GLN A 130 4.80 1.46 21.90
CA GLN A 130 3.73 0.90 21.11
C GLN A 130 4.30 -0.04 20.06
N THR A 131 3.74 -1.24 19.97
CA THR A 131 4.03 -2.20 18.90
C THR A 131 2.99 -2.05 17.80
N ARG A 132 3.45 -1.93 16.56
CA ARG A 132 2.62 -1.68 15.38
C ARG A 132 3.20 -2.37 14.14
N PRO A 133 2.45 -2.49 13.04
CA PRO A 133 3.03 -2.87 11.76
C PRO A 133 3.97 -1.79 11.21
N LEU A 134 4.78 -2.16 10.23
CA LEU A 134 5.60 -1.22 9.49
C LEU A 134 4.73 -0.24 8.69
N PHE A 135 5.24 0.98 8.54
CA PHE A 135 4.61 2.04 7.74
C PHE A 135 4.32 1.59 6.31
N GLY A 136 3.13 1.90 5.82
CA GLY A 136 2.70 1.61 4.45
C GLY A 136 2.41 0.13 4.16
N GLN A 137 2.60 -0.78 5.12
CA GLN A 137 2.45 -2.21 4.90
C GLN A 137 1.05 -2.71 5.26
N ALA A 138 0.33 -3.21 4.25
CA ALA A 138 -0.91 -3.93 4.45
C ALA A 138 -0.64 -5.41 4.79
N ALA A 139 -1.43 -5.99 5.71
CA ALA A 139 -1.32 -7.40 6.04
C ALA A 139 -1.79 -8.30 4.89
N HIS A 140 -2.71 -7.84 4.07
CA HIS A 140 -3.29 -8.59 2.95
C HIS A 140 -3.25 -7.77 1.68
N VAL A 141 -2.66 -8.32 0.62
CA VAL A 141 -2.72 -7.78 -0.74
C VAL A 141 -3.15 -8.89 -1.68
N ALA A 142 -4.15 -8.64 -2.50
CA ALA A 142 -4.69 -9.63 -3.43
C ALA A 142 -4.99 -9.01 -4.79
N ASN A 143 -4.72 -9.73 -5.86
CA ASN A 143 -5.15 -9.39 -7.21
C ASN A 143 -5.75 -10.62 -7.86
N LEU A 144 -6.87 -10.42 -8.56
CA LEU A 144 -7.54 -11.46 -9.34
C LEU A 144 -7.91 -10.91 -10.71
N SER A 145 -7.47 -11.56 -11.77
CA SER A 145 -7.85 -11.25 -13.14
C SER A 145 -8.49 -12.46 -13.80
N LEU A 146 -9.66 -12.25 -14.35
CA LEU A 146 -10.35 -13.18 -15.22
C LEU A 146 -10.13 -12.73 -16.66
N LEU A 147 -9.48 -13.58 -17.45
CA LEU A 147 -9.09 -13.30 -18.82
C LEU A 147 -9.99 -14.10 -19.76
N PHE A 148 -10.39 -13.47 -20.83
CA PHE A 148 -11.14 -14.11 -21.91
C PHE A 148 -10.47 -13.82 -23.25
N LYS A 149 -10.24 -14.85 -24.06
CA LYS A 149 -9.65 -14.69 -25.39
C LYS A 149 -10.19 -15.72 -26.38
N SER A 150 -10.80 -15.23 -27.45
CA SER A 150 -11.29 -16.05 -28.55
C SER A 150 -10.70 -15.57 -29.88
N THR A 151 -9.60 -16.18 -30.29
CA THR A 151 -8.92 -15.89 -31.58
C THR A 151 -9.82 -16.10 -32.78
N LYS A 152 -10.67 -17.14 -32.73
CA LYS A 152 -11.62 -17.46 -33.82
C LYS A 152 -12.60 -16.33 -34.10
N TYR A 153 -13.09 -15.67 -33.06
CA TYR A 153 -14.06 -14.60 -33.15
C TYR A 153 -13.44 -13.21 -32.94
N GLY A 154 -12.13 -13.11 -32.68
CA GLY A 154 -11.42 -11.86 -32.47
C GLY A 154 -11.84 -11.10 -31.21
N TRP A 155 -12.30 -11.78 -30.17
CA TRP A 155 -12.66 -11.19 -28.89
C TRP A 155 -11.54 -11.41 -27.86
N GLU A 156 -11.21 -10.37 -27.13
CA GLU A 156 -10.32 -10.42 -25.97
C GLU A 156 -10.91 -9.52 -24.87
N GLY A 157 -10.83 -9.95 -23.62
CA GLY A 157 -11.34 -9.16 -22.51
C GLY A 157 -10.74 -9.58 -21.18
N GLN A 158 -10.89 -8.71 -20.21
CA GLN A 158 -10.40 -8.91 -18.85
C GLN A 158 -11.32 -8.21 -17.85
N ILE A 159 -11.53 -8.87 -16.70
CA ILE A 159 -12.03 -8.25 -15.48
C ILE A 159 -10.93 -8.45 -14.43
N ALA A 160 -10.48 -7.36 -13.80
CA ALA A 160 -9.40 -7.39 -12.82
C ALA A 160 -9.82 -6.68 -11.55
N GLY A 161 -9.73 -7.39 -10.43
CA GLY A 161 -9.91 -6.84 -9.08
C GLY A 161 -8.57 -6.78 -8.36
N SER A 162 -8.32 -5.69 -7.64
CA SER A 162 -7.20 -5.55 -6.71
C SER A 162 -7.72 -5.16 -5.34
N TYR A 163 -7.12 -5.73 -4.30
CA TYR A 163 -7.41 -5.42 -2.91
C TYR A 163 -6.11 -5.17 -2.16
N THR A 164 -6.06 -4.05 -1.44
CA THR A 164 -5.02 -3.74 -0.47
C THR A 164 -5.69 -3.55 0.87
N GLY A 165 -5.29 -4.33 1.88
CA GLY A 165 -5.84 -4.25 3.22
C GLY A 165 -5.46 -2.96 3.95
N LYS A 166 -6.05 -2.77 5.11
CA LYS A 166 -5.73 -1.65 6.02
C LYS A 166 -4.23 -1.57 6.26
N ARG A 167 -3.68 -0.35 6.24
CA ARG A 167 -2.26 -0.07 6.46
C ARG A 167 -2.06 1.20 7.29
N LEU A 168 -0.92 1.27 7.96
CA LEU A 168 -0.48 2.47 8.65
C LEU A 168 -0.04 3.52 7.63
N SER A 169 -0.66 4.69 7.65
CA SER A 169 -0.40 5.79 6.71
C SER A 169 0.53 6.85 7.31
N ASP A 170 0.36 7.20 8.59
CA ASP A 170 1.24 8.16 9.25
C ASP A 170 1.49 7.76 10.70
N ILE A 171 2.73 7.95 11.14
CA ILE A 171 3.17 7.59 12.48
C ILE A 171 3.16 8.86 13.34
N SER A 172 2.27 8.92 14.32
CA SER A 172 2.27 9.96 15.34
C SER A 172 3.34 9.67 16.41
N ASN A 173 3.80 10.70 17.10
CA ASN A 173 4.60 10.56 18.31
C ASN A 173 3.75 10.29 19.57
N TRP A 174 2.43 10.28 19.42
CA TRP A 174 1.49 10.00 20.50
C TRP A 174 0.95 8.57 20.42
N TYR A 175 0.69 7.97 21.56
CA TYR A 175 0.12 6.63 21.68
C TYR A 175 -1.31 6.59 21.14
N ASP A 176 -1.63 5.57 20.32
CA ASP A 176 -2.94 5.37 19.66
C ASP A 176 -3.44 6.58 18.83
N ASP A 177 -2.51 7.37 18.28
CA ASP A 177 -2.81 8.54 17.46
C ASP A 177 -2.23 8.39 16.03
N ASP A 178 -1.88 7.18 15.65
CA ASP A 178 -1.41 6.88 14.31
C ASP A 178 -2.57 6.96 13.31
N ILE A 179 -2.28 7.49 12.12
CA ILE A 179 -3.26 7.56 11.03
C ILE A 179 -3.18 6.28 10.20
N TRP A 180 -4.33 5.70 9.96
CA TRP A 180 -4.50 4.49 9.17
C TRP A 180 -5.24 4.80 7.88
N GLU A 181 -4.90 4.08 6.83
CA GLU A 181 -5.66 4.01 5.60
C GLU A 181 -6.45 2.70 5.59
N ASP A 182 -7.76 2.79 5.34
CA ASP A 182 -8.65 1.62 5.32
C ASP A 182 -8.39 0.73 4.11
N GLY A 183 -8.94 -0.49 4.15
CA GLY A 183 -8.81 -1.42 3.05
C GLY A 183 -9.47 -0.87 1.78
N TYR A 184 -8.75 -0.96 0.65
CA TYR A 184 -9.16 -0.42 -0.64
C TYR A 184 -9.31 -1.53 -1.67
N MET A 185 -10.41 -1.51 -2.41
CA MET A 185 -10.70 -2.44 -3.51
C MET A 185 -10.99 -1.69 -4.80
N GLN A 186 -10.32 -2.06 -5.88
CA GLN A 186 -10.54 -1.53 -7.21
C GLN A 186 -10.97 -2.64 -8.17
N LEU A 187 -11.91 -2.36 -9.06
CA LEU A 187 -12.38 -3.25 -10.10
C LEU A 187 -12.28 -2.56 -11.46
N ASP A 188 -11.58 -3.20 -12.39
CA ASP A 188 -11.39 -2.73 -13.74
C ASP A 188 -11.91 -3.77 -14.74
N ALA A 189 -12.41 -3.32 -15.88
CA ALA A 189 -12.83 -4.18 -16.97
C ALA A 189 -12.35 -3.65 -18.32
N SER A 190 -12.02 -4.55 -19.23
CA SER A 190 -11.70 -4.18 -20.61
C SER A 190 -12.16 -5.24 -21.58
N VAL A 191 -12.54 -4.81 -22.77
CA VAL A 191 -12.92 -5.67 -23.89
C VAL A 191 -12.39 -5.09 -25.19
N GLU A 192 -11.90 -5.96 -26.07
CA GLU A 192 -11.49 -5.62 -27.42
C GLU A 192 -12.10 -6.58 -28.42
N LYS A 193 -12.57 -6.05 -29.55
CA LYS A 193 -13.03 -6.79 -30.69
C LYS A 193 -12.13 -6.47 -31.88
N SER A 194 -11.38 -7.45 -32.36
CA SER A 194 -10.58 -7.36 -33.57
C SER A 194 -11.34 -7.91 -34.77
N PHE A 195 -11.27 -7.21 -35.91
CA PHE A 195 -11.86 -7.59 -37.17
C PHE A 195 -10.77 -8.03 -38.15
N LYS A 196 -11.15 -8.80 -39.17
CA LYS A 196 -10.23 -9.34 -40.18
C LYS A 196 -9.56 -8.27 -41.06
N ASN A 197 -10.13 -7.08 -41.12
CA ASN A 197 -9.61 -5.93 -41.89
C ASN A 197 -8.55 -5.11 -41.15
N GLY A 198 -7.99 -5.60 -40.04
CA GLY A 198 -6.98 -4.90 -39.24
C GLY A 198 -7.54 -3.86 -38.26
N ILE A 199 -8.85 -3.64 -38.23
CA ILE A 199 -9.48 -2.73 -37.27
C ILE A 199 -9.77 -3.50 -35.97
N SER A 200 -9.53 -2.86 -34.82
CA SER A 200 -9.98 -3.28 -33.50
C SER A 200 -10.74 -2.16 -32.82
N LEU A 201 -11.83 -2.50 -32.17
CA LEU A 201 -12.58 -1.63 -31.28
C LEU A 201 -12.34 -2.07 -29.84
N PHE A 202 -12.06 -1.13 -28.94
CA PHE A 202 -11.90 -1.44 -27.54
C PHE A 202 -12.68 -0.52 -26.62
N ALA A 203 -13.08 -1.09 -25.48
CA ALA A 203 -13.66 -0.37 -24.37
C ALA A 203 -12.91 -0.73 -23.09
N LYS A 204 -12.69 0.27 -22.23
CA LYS A 204 -12.12 0.09 -20.89
C LYS A 204 -12.96 0.85 -19.89
N ALA A 205 -13.11 0.27 -18.70
CA ALA A 205 -13.74 0.89 -17.56
C ALA A 205 -12.83 0.64 -16.35
N SER A 206 -12.46 1.69 -15.64
CA SER A 206 -11.60 1.63 -14.49
C SER A 206 -12.30 2.16 -13.26
N ASN A 207 -11.94 1.60 -12.10
CA ASN A 207 -12.49 1.94 -10.80
C ASN A 207 -14.02 1.79 -10.73
N LEU A 208 -14.53 0.66 -11.22
CA LEU A 208 -15.98 0.40 -11.33
C LEU A 208 -16.72 0.41 -9.98
N LEU A 209 -16.01 0.11 -8.89
CA LEU A 209 -16.58 0.10 -7.54
C LEU A 209 -16.62 1.49 -6.91
N ASP A 210 -15.84 2.44 -7.43
CA ASP A 210 -15.66 3.79 -6.85
C ASP A 210 -15.46 3.75 -5.31
N THR A 211 -14.65 2.80 -4.84
CA THR A 211 -14.38 2.62 -3.42
C THR A 211 -13.66 3.87 -2.90
N PRO A 212 -14.16 4.53 -1.84
CA PRO A 212 -13.48 5.69 -1.28
C PRO A 212 -12.19 5.29 -0.59
N LEU A 213 -11.16 6.14 -0.71
CA LEU A 213 -9.96 6.06 0.09
C LEU A 213 -10.24 6.78 1.42
N ILE A 214 -10.17 6.04 2.53
CA ILE A 214 -10.51 6.54 3.87
C ILE A 214 -9.27 6.51 4.73
N ARG A 215 -8.92 7.67 5.28
CA ARG A 215 -7.89 7.82 6.31
C ARG A 215 -8.56 8.11 7.64
N PHE A 216 -8.09 7.46 8.69
CA PHE A 216 -8.70 7.57 10.01
C PHE A 216 -7.69 7.36 11.14
N ILE A 217 -7.98 7.95 12.30
CA ILE A 217 -7.31 7.65 13.55
C ILE A 217 -8.13 6.55 14.23
N GLN A 218 -7.46 5.46 14.59
CA GLN A 218 -8.11 4.35 15.28
C GLN A 218 -8.55 4.83 16.66
N SER A 219 -9.84 4.67 16.98
CA SER A 219 -10.39 5.19 18.25
C SER A 219 -9.74 4.52 19.44
N GLY A 220 -8.98 5.32 20.20
CA GLY A 220 -8.53 4.99 21.53
C GLY A 220 -9.47 5.58 22.59
N PRO A 221 -9.22 5.34 23.88
CA PRO A 221 -10.07 5.82 24.97
C PRO A 221 -10.24 7.35 25.07
N ARG A 222 -9.51 8.11 24.26
CA ARG A 222 -9.53 9.61 24.28
C ARG A 222 -10.53 10.26 23.33
N THR A 223 -11.23 9.50 22.50
CA THR A 223 -12.05 10.05 21.41
C THR A 223 -13.52 10.30 21.80
N GLU A 224 -13.88 10.21 23.08
CA GLU A 224 -15.28 10.35 23.52
C GLU A 224 -15.90 11.74 23.27
N ASN A 225 -15.10 12.78 23.06
CA ASN A 225 -15.58 14.17 23.00
C ASN A 225 -15.38 14.88 21.64
N VAL A 226 -15.08 14.16 20.55
CA VAL A 226 -14.88 14.82 19.25
C VAL A 226 -16.14 14.70 18.40
N ASN A 227 -16.74 15.83 18.02
CA ASN A 227 -17.84 15.93 17.05
C ASN A 227 -17.33 15.65 15.61
N SER A 228 -16.67 14.52 15.39
CA SER A 228 -16.13 14.11 14.11
C SER A 228 -16.96 12.97 13.51
N GLU A 229 -16.98 12.90 12.20
CA GLU A 229 -17.55 11.76 11.50
C GLU A 229 -16.82 10.48 11.90
N ARG A 230 -17.55 9.46 12.32
CA ARG A 230 -17.01 8.17 12.77
C ARG A 230 -17.42 7.05 11.83
N ASN A 231 -16.46 6.21 11.49
CA ASN A 231 -16.71 4.95 10.79
C ASN A 231 -16.29 3.80 11.72
N ASN A 232 -17.24 2.98 12.17
CA ASN A 232 -16.98 1.86 13.10
C ASN A 232 -16.25 2.27 14.40
N GLY A 233 -16.53 3.47 14.92
CA GLY A 233 -15.85 4.01 16.11
C GLY A 233 -14.57 4.78 15.85
N ASN A 234 -13.99 4.72 14.65
CA ASN A 234 -12.79 5.47 14.26
C ASN A 234 -13.12 6.92 13.90
N VAL A 235 -12.17 7.82 14.13
CA VAL A 235 -12.27 9.23 13.72
C VAL A 235 -11.76 9.37 12.29
N ILE A 236 -12.64 9.76 11.37
CA ILE A 236 -12.26 9.97 9.97
C ILE A 236 -11.47 11.27 9.87
N GLU A 237 -10.24 11.19 9.35
CA GLU A 237 -9.41 12.32 8.99
C GLU A 237 -9.77 12.82 7.59
N ARG A 238 -9.85 11.87 6.62
CA ARG A 238 -10.09 12.19 5.21
C ARG A 238 -10.81 11.05 4.50
N LYS A 239 -11.69 11.41 3.58
CA LYS A 239 -12.40 10.48 2.72
C LYS A 239 -12.47 11.04 1.31
N GLU A 240 -11.92 10.32 0.33
CA GLU A 240 -11.76 10.77 -1.04
C GLU A 240 -12.36 9.76 -2.01
N TRP A 241 -13.04 10.24 -3.05
CA TRP A 241 -13.51 9.47 -4.20
C TRP A 241 -12.77 9.92 -5.45
N HIS A 242 -12.29 8.97 -6.23
CA HIS A 242 -11.57 9.26 -7.47
C HIS A 242 -12.45 9.14 -8.71
N GLY A 243 -13.67 8.63 -8.56
CA GLY A 243 -14.62 8.43 -9.64
C GLY A 243 -14.28 7.25 -10.54
N GLN A 244 -15.23 6.90 -11.38
CA GLN A 244 -15.09 5.90 -12.43
C GLN A 244 -14.56 6.54 -13.71
N SER A 245 -13.78 5.83 -14.51
CA SER A 245 -13.35 6.30 -15.82
C SER A 245 -13.69 5.31 -16.92
N PHE A 246 -14.08 5.84 -18.09
CA PHE A 246 -14.45 5.05 -19.24
C PHE A 246 -13.70 5.53 -20.47
N MET A 247 -13.20 4.58 -21.26
CA MET A 247 -12.48 4.85 -22.50
C MET A 247 -13.02 3.98 -23.62
N LEU A 248 -13.30 4.59 -24.77
CA LEU A 248 -13.60 3.90 -26.02
C LEU A 248 -12.54 4.28 -27.07
N GLY A 249 -12.15 3.35 -27.90
CA GLY A 249 -11.16 3.65 -28.93
C GLY A 249 -11.16 2.65 -30.09
N ILE A 250 -10.50 3.10 -31.14
CA ILE A 250 -10.30 2.32 -32.36
C ILE A 250 -8.79 2.20 -32.58
N ARG A 251 -8.34 1.01 -32.94
CA ARG A 251 -6.95 0.72 -33.32
C ARG A 251 -6.95 0.15 -34.72
N TYR A 252 -6.01 0.60 -35.54
CA TYR A 252 -5.77 0.02 -36.86
C TYR A 252 -4.36 -0.57 -36.90
N LYS A 253 -4.25 -1.82 -37.33
CA LYS A 253 -2.97 -2.51 -37.52
C LYS A 253 -2.71 -2.62 -39.01
N LEU A 254 -1.63 -1.95 -39.43
CA LEU A 254 -1.08 -2.04 -40.79
C LEU A 254 -0.40 -3.39 -41.02
#